data_ac15b691d7ec5e4b9e161b2957090419
#
_entry.id   ac15b691d7ec5e4b9e161b2957090419
#
_cell.length_a   1.000
_cell.length_b   1.000
_cell.length_c   1.000
_cell.angle_alpha   90.00
_cell.angle_beta   90.00
_cell.angle_gamma   90.00
#
_symmetry.space_group_name_H-M   'P 1'
#
loop_
_entity.id
_entity.type
_entity.pdbx_description
1 polymer ?
#
loop_
_entity_poly.entity_id
_entity_poly.type
_entity_poly.pdbx_seq_one_letter_code
_entity_poly.pdbx_strand_id
1 'polypeptide(L)'
;MNHLKVLRYSIVFILGAFGSIAYAIDQTPPYPVAACIQQVPLGIPKTLDKNPTYICRKAYILEHDPIAKIPRWVAWTLIPEHAIGCLPRKDSFAADASLPIDQRSTPSDYAGSGYDQGHLANNADMSWNEDVMRESFIMSNMSPQLPSVNRGVWKELEEATRALVHQTKHAYTIYAGNIYTLGGKTIGSDKVIVPQYLYKILIDNTTKTSYAFMMPHKDGLISNILHYQTTVNSIEILSGYKFPVPDTKTNKNQFPIILLKTYADDKKKQCKE
;
A
#
# COMPACT_ATOMS: atom_id res chain seq x y z
N MET A 1 -64.13 49.59 -21.01
CA MET A 1 -63.87 48.23 -20.46
C MET A 1 -62.56 47.74 -21.10
N ASN A 2 -61.45 47.92 -20.47
CA ASN A 2 -60.22 47.19 -20.80
C ASN A 2 -59.32 47.26 -19.56
N HIS A 3 -59.13 46.11 -18.94
CA HIS A 3 -58.31 45.91 -17.74
C HIS A 3 -56.83 45.81 -18.15
N LEU A 4 -56.03 46.79 -17.72
CA LEU A 4 -54.56 46.71 -17.77
C LEU A 4 -54.06 45.89 -16.59
N LYS A 5 -53.50 44.70 -16.84
CA LYS A 5 -52.80 43.89 -15.82
C LYS A 5 -51.35 44.45 -15.71
N VAL A 6 -51.04 45.00 -14.52
CA VAL A 6 -49.67 45.38 -14.17
C VAL A 6 -48.89 44.17 -13.75
N LEU A 7 -47.86 43.81 -14.49
CA LEU A 7 -46.94 42.73 -14.18
C LEU A 7 -45.88 43.24 -13.21
N ARG A 8 -45.88 42.79 -11.98
CA ARG A 8 -44.84 43.08 -10.99
C ARG A 8 -43.69 42.11 -11.20
N TYR A 9 -42.52 42.58 -11.59
CA TYR A 9 -41.28 41.81 -11.59
C TYR A 9 -40.68 41.85 -10.18
N SER A 10 -40.64 40.71 -9.52
CA SER A 10 -39.86 40.52 -8.30
C SER A 10 -38.42 40.17 -8.68
N ILE A 11 -37.49 41.04 -8.36
CA ILE A 11 -36.05 40.77 -8.50
C ILE A 11 -35.65 39.89 -7.32
N VAL A 12 -35.36 38.64 -7.62
CA VAL A 12 -34.77 37.72 -6.65
C VAL A 12 -33.26 37.92 -6.64
N PHE A 13 -32.73 38.52 -5.58
CA PHE A 13 -31.29 38.51 -5.30
C PHE A 13 -30.84 37.08 -4.96
N ILE A 14 -30.16 36.42 -5.87
CA ILE A 14 -29.45 35.17 -5.57
C ILE A 14 -28.13 35.58 -4.89
N LEU A 15 -28.09 35.48 -3.56
CA LEU A 15 -26.86 35.48 -2.80
C LEU A 15 -26.06 34.21 -3.19
N GLY A 16 -25.03 34.40 -4.01
CA GLY A 16 -24.09 33.36 -4.34
C GLY A 16 -23.33 32.92 -3.09
N ALA A 17 -23.74 31.80 -2.48
CA ALA A 17 -22.91 31.11 -1.53
C ALA A 17 -21.72 30.54 -2.30
N PHE A 18 -20.54 31.14 -2.10
CA PHE A 18 -19.26 30.48 -2.46
C PHE A 18 -19.09 29.26 -1.55
N GLY A 19 -19.77 28.20 -1.91
CA GLY A 19 -19.49 26.88 -1.37
C GLY A 19 -18.09 26.48 -1.83
N SER A 20 -17.17 26.29 -0.90
CA SER A 20 -15.92 25.61 -1.12
C SER A 20 -16.26 24.26 -1.75
N ILE A 21 -15.96 24.07 -3.04
CA ILE A 21 -16.04 22.79 -3.70
C ILE A 21 -14.92 21.97 -3.07
N ALA A 22 -15.25 21.27 -1.98
CA ALA A 22 -14.46 20.14 -1.55
C ALA A 22 -14.50 19.16 -2.72
N TYR A 23 -13.39 19.02 -3.44
CA TYR A 23 -13.22 17.94 -4.40
C TYR A 23 -13.40 16.65 -3.59
N ALA A 24 -14.59 16.07 -3.67
CA ALA A 24 -14.81 14.69 -3.25
C ALA A 24 -13.79 13.88 -4.06
N ILE A 25 -12.82 13.29 -3.38
CA ILE A 25 -11.92 12.32 -3.98
C ILE A 25 -12.85 11.26 -4.53
N ASP A 26 -12.91 11.15 -5.87
CA ASP A 26 -13.68 10.11 -6.54
C ASP A 26 -13.00 8.78 -6.17
N GLN A 27 -13.49 8.20 -5.07
CA GLN A 27 -13.05 6.88 -4.63
C GLN A 27 -13.76 5.90 -5.54
N THR A 28 -13.07 5.54 -6.61
CA THR A 28 -13.51 4.43 -7.44
C THR A 28 -13.83 3.24 -6.54
N PRO A 29 -15.04 2.65 -6.63
CA PRO A 29 -15.37 1.47 -5.86
C PRO A 29 -14.33 0.36 -6.12
N PRO A 30 -14.06 -0.53 -5.15
CA PRO A 30 -13.10 -1.60 -5.37
C PRO A 30 -13.51 -2.40 -6.60
N TYR A 31 -12.54 -2.67 -7.47
CA TYR A 31 -12.77 -3.48 -8.65
C TYR A 31 -13.13 -4.93 -8.23
N PRO A 32 -13.84 -5.70 -9.04
CA PRO A 32 -14.04 -7.12 -8.79
C PRO A 32 -12.69 -7.82 -8.61
N VAL A 33 -12.59 -8.71 -7.62
CA VAL A 33 -11.34 -9.45 -7.32
C VAL A 33 -10.76 -10.13 -8.56
N ALA A 34 -11.60 -10.64 -9.45
CA ALA A 34 -11.19 -11.23 -10.73
C ALA A 34 -10.37 -10.27 -11.62
N ALA A 35 -10.65 -8.97 -11.56
CA ALA A 35 -9.90 -7.97 -12.32
C ALA A 35 -8.49 -7.74 -11.75
N CYS A 36 -8.28 -7.97 -10.46
CA CYS A 36 -7.00 -7.79 -9.79
C CYS A 36 -6.06 -8.99 -9.90
N ILE A 37 -6.56 -10.18 -10.19
CA ILE A 37 -5.72 -11.39 -10.32
C ILE A 37 -4.69 -11.21 -11.44
N GLN A 38 -5.02 -10.43 -12.47
CA GLN A 38 -4.07 -10.09 -13.54
C GLN A 38 -2.85 -9.30 -13.05
N GLN A 39 -2.99 -8.56 -11.95
CA GLN A 39 -1.90 -7.76 -11.36
C GLN A 39 -0.98 -8.59 -10.47
N VAL A 40 -1.38 -9.81 -10.13
CA VAL A 40 -0.62 -10.77 -9.32
C VAL A 40 -0.64 -12.14 -10.01
N PRO A 41 0.14 -12.31 -11.08
CA PRO A 41 0.07 -13.49 -11.95
C PRO A 41 0.38 -14.81 -11.23
N LEU A 42 1.02 -14.74 -10.06
CA LEU A 42 1.26 -15.90 -9.21
C LEU A 42 0.05 -16.25 -8.33
N GLY A 43 -0.95 -15.37 -8.26
CA GLY A 43 -2.15 -15.53 -7.44
C GLY A 43 -2.08 -14.82 -6.10
N ILE A 44 -3.13 -14.97 -5.30
CA ILE A 44 -3.24 -14.40 -3.96
C ILE A 44 -2.88 -15.44 -2.88
N PRO A 45 -2.42 -15.01 -1.69
CA PRO A 45 -2.18 -15.92 -0.58
C PRO A 45 -3.45 -16.66 -0.17
N LYS A 46 -3.31 -17.96 0.13
CA LYS A 46 -4.43 -18.75 0.65
C LYS A 46 -4.61 -18.47 2.14
N THR A 47 -5.84 -18.15 2.52
CA THR A 47 -6.26 -17.90 3.89
C THR A 47 -7.05 -19.07 4.47
N LEU A 48 -7.09 -19.15 5.80
CA LEU A 48 -8.02 -20.02 6.54
C LEU A 48 -9.32 -19.28 6.89
N ASP A 49 -9.37 -17.97 6.65
CA ASP A 49 -10.59 -17.19 6.85
C ASP A 49 -11.67 -17.62 5.85
N LYS A 50 -12.89 -17.87 6.36
CA LYS A 50 -14.01 -18.31 5.52
C LYS A 50 -14.65 -17.16 4.73
N ASN A 51 -14.47 -15.93 5.21
CA ASN A 51 -15.06 -14.73 4.61
C ASN A 51 -14.03 -13.60 4.52
N PRO A 52 -12.96 -13.76 3.72
CA PRO A 52 -11.92 -12.75 3.59
C PRO A 52 -12.46 -11.49 2.91
N THR A 53 -12.08 -10.33 3.42
CA THR A 53 -12.43 -9.04 2.82
C THR A 53 -11.32 -8.62 1.85
N TYR A 54 -11.50 -8.91 0.57
CA TYR A 54 -10.58 -8.48 -0.47
C TYR A 54 -10.95 -7.12 -1.03
N ILE A 55 -9.95 -6.27 -1.21
CA ILE A 55 -10.08 -4.96 -1.85
C ILE A 55 -9.14 -4.91 -3.05
N CYS A 56 -9.70 -4.67 -4.22
CA CYS A 56 -8.98 -4.56 -5.47
C CYS A 56 -8.84 -3.10 -5.88
N ARG A 57 -7.63 -2.66 -6.21
CA ARG A 57 -7.28 -1.34 -6.71
C ARG A 57 -6.66 -1.42 -8.10
N LYS A 58 -6.42 -0.30 -8.75
CA LYS A 58 -5.87 -0.26 -10.13
C LYS A 58 -4.55 -1.02 -10.27
N ALA A 59 -3.69 -1.03 -9.25
CA ALA A 59 -2.37 -1.63 -9.33
C ALA A 59 -2.04 -2.62 -8.21
N TYR A 60 -2.92 -2.84 -7.26
CA TYR A 60 -2.71 -3.79 -6.16
C TYR A 60 -4.01 -4.41 -5.66
N ILE A 61 -3.90 -5.53 -4.99
CA ILE A 61 -4.97 -6.18 -4.23
C ILE A 61 -4.52 -6.37 -2.80
N LEU A 62 -5.46 -6.33 -1.86
CA LEU A 62 -5.19 -6.60 -0.46
C LEU A 62 -6.29 -7.45 0.19
N GLU A 63 -5.96 -8.11 1.31
CA GLU A 63 -6.93 -8.65 2.24
C GLU A 63 -6.94 -7.76 3.48
N HIS A 64 -8.10 -7.19 3.76
CA HIS A 64 -8.32 -6.31 4.90
C HIS A 64 -8.80 -7.11 6.12
N ASP A 65 -8.29 -6.76 7.31
CA ASP A 65 -8.82 -7.26 8.57
C ASP A 65 -9.78 -6.22 9.16
N PRO A 66 -11.10 -6.50 9.21
CA PRO A 66 -12.09 -5.56 9.71
C PRO A 66 -12.00 -5.32 11.23
N ILE A 67 -11.36 -6.23 11.98
CA ILE A 67 -11.16 -6.10 13.44
C ILE A 67 -9.89 -5.30 13.72
N ALA A 68 -8.79 -5.67 13.06
CA ALA A 68 -7.51 -4.98 13.19
C ALA A 68 -7.47 -3.62 12.48
N LYS A 69 -8.32 -3.42 11.45
CA LYS A 69 -8.45 -2.22 10.61
C LYS A 69 -7.17 -1.87 9.85
N ILE A 70 -6.39 -2.90 9.53
CA ILE A 70 -5.18 -2.85 8.71
C ILE A 70 -5.22 -3.98 7.68
N PRO A 71 -4.45 -3.89 6.59
CA PRO A 71 -4.34 -5.01 5.66
C PRO A 71 -3.56 -6.16 6.31
N ARG A 72 -4.03 -7.38 6.12
CA ARG A 72 -3.27 -8.60 6.48
C ARG A 72 -2.10 -8.75 5.54
N TRP A 73 -2.34 -8.56 4.25
CA TRP A 73 -1.35 -8.50 3.19
C TRP A 73 -1.84 -7.59 2.05
N VAL A 74 -0.88 -7.06 1.30
CA VAL A 74 -1.08 -6.33 0.04
C VAL A 74 -0.19 -6.98 -1.00
N ALA A 75 -0.68 -7.15 -2.23
CA ALA A 75 0.06 -7.75 -3.33
C ALA A 75 -0.04 -6.92 -4.62
N TRP A 76 1.09 -6.82 -5.33
CA TRP A 76 1.19 -6.13 -6.62
C TRP A 76 2.33 -6.71 -7.45
N THR A 77 2.35 -6.39 -8.73
CA THR A 77 3.49 -6.68 -9.60
C THR A 77 4.21 -5.37 -9.93
N LEU A 78 5.49 -5.31 -9.63
CA LEU A 78 6.37 -4.22 -10.06
C LEU A 78 7.13 -4.66 -11.30
N ILE A 79 6.89 -3.95 -12.40
CA ILE A 79 7.56 -4.18 -13.70
C ILE A 79 8.68 -3.16 -13.90
N PRO A 80 9.68 -3.43 -14.75
CA PRO A 80 10.81 -2.52 -14.97
C PRO A 80 10.40 -1.10 -15.36
N GLU A 81 9.35 -0.95 -16.16
CA GLU A 81 8.82 0.32 -16.63
C GLU A 81 8.24 1.18 -15.49
N HIS A 82 7.76 0.54 -14.42
CA HIS A 82 7.17 1.19 -13.25
C HIS A 82 8.19 1.38 -12.11
N ALA A 83 9.33 0.70 -12.15
CA ALA A 83 10.37 0.81 -11.12
C ALA A 83 10.96 2.23 -11.01
N ILE A 84 10.92 2.99 -12.12
CA ILE A 84 11.22 4.42 -12.16
C ILE A 84 9.94 5.18 -12.45
N GLY A 85 9.22 5.58 -11.40
CA GLY A 85 8.11 6.51 -11.50
C GLY A 85 8.58 7.93 -11.25
N CYS A 86 8.15 8.87 -12.10
CA CYS A 86 8.60 10.27 -12.08
C CYS A 86 7.58 11.24 -11.47
N LEU A 87 6.38 10.78 -11.12
CA LEU A 87 5.39 11.65 -10.50
C LEU A 87 5.86 12.04 -9.09
N PRO A 88 5.86 13.35 -8.76
CA PRO A 88 6.20 13.79 -7.43
C PRO A 88 5.18 13.27 -6.43
N ARG A 89 5.66 12.89 -5.24
CA ARG A 89 4.78 12.45 -4.15
C ARG A 89 3.78 13.56 -3.80
N LYS A 90 2.49 13.16 -3.78
CA LYS A 90 1.39 14.04 -3.40
C LYS A 90 0.54 13.32 -2.37
N ASP A 91 0.73 13.68 -1.10
CA ASP A 91 0.00 13.07 0.01
C ASP A 91 -1.50 13.32 -0.13
N SER A 92 -2.27 12.23 -0.12
CA SER A 92 -3.72 12.25 -0.27
C SER A 92 -4.39 11.19 0.60
N PHE A 93 -3.91 11.06 1.85
CA PHE A 93 -4.45 10.07 2.79
C PHE A 93 -5.95 10.23 3.01
N ALA A 94 -6.69 9.17 2.77
CA ALA A 94 -8.13 9.12 2.91
C ALA A 94 -8.61 7.78 3.47
N ALA A 95 -9.64 7.83 4.32
CA ALA A 95 -10.32 6.62 4.77
C ALA A 95 -10.87 5.84 3.57
N ASP A 96 -10.88 4.51 3.64
CA ASP A 96 -11.42 3.68 2.57
C ASP A 96 -12.96 3.70 2.63
N ALA A 97 -13.60 4.40 1.68
CA ALA A 97 -15.06 4.50 1.64
C ALA A 97 -15.76 3.19 1.23
N SER A 98 -15.02 2.22 0.69
CA SER A 98 -15.57 0.90 0.35
C SER A 98 -15.78 0.00 1.58
N LEU A 99 -15.21 0.39 2.72
CA LEU A 99 -15.35 -0.33 3.98
C LEU A 99 -16.40 0.33 4.90
N PRO A 100 -17.14 -0.45 5.71
CA PRO A 100 -17.96 0.08 6.79
C PRO A 100 -17.16 0.98 7.74
N ILE A 101 -17.81 1.98 8.32
CA ILE A 101 -17.16 2.99 9.17
C ILE A 101 -16.48 2.32 10.38
N ASP A 102 -17.11 1.33 10.98
CA ASP A 102 -16.62 0.59 12.14
C ASP A 102 -15.49 -0.42 11.82
N GLN A 103 -15.23 -0.66 10.53
CA GLN A 103 -14.25 -1.65 10.05
C GLN A 103 -13.01 -1.01 9.38
N ARG A 104 -12.90 0.31 9.35
CA ARG A 104 -11.82 1.02 8.68
C ARG A 104 -11.04 1.93 9.63
N SER A 105 -9.79 2.20 9.31
CA SER A 105 -9.01 3.26 9.92
C SER A 105 -9.16 4.58 9.16
N THR A 106 -8.85 5.67 9.84
CA THR A 106 -8.87 7.03 9.29
C THR A 106 -7.53 7.72 9.53
N PRO A 107 -7.20 8.79 8.79
CA PRO A 107 -6.00 9.58 9.08
C PRO A 107 -5.95 10.12 10.51
N SER A 108 -7.10 10.38 11.14
CA SER A 108 -7.17 10.88 12.53
C SER A 108 -6.70 9.87 13.58
N ASP A 109 -6.78 8.57 13.30
CA ASP A 109 -6.29 7.54 14.22
C ASP A 109 -4.77 7.57 14.39
N TYR A 110 -4.07 8.08 13.38
CA TYR A 110 -2.61 8.19 13.38
C TYR A 110 -2.13 9.53 13.94
N ALA A 111 -2.97 10.57 13.93
CA ALA A 111 -2.60 11.90 14.41
C ALA A 111 -2.23 11.84 15.90
N GLY A 112 -1.01 12.28 16.25
CA GLY A 112 -0.50 12.27 17.62
C GLY A 112 -0.24 10.90 18.22
N SER A 113 -0.39 9.80 17.44
CA SER A 113 -0.21 8.43 17.93
C SER A 113 1.25 8.01 18.14
N GLY A 114 2.20 8.74 17.54
CA GLY A 114 3.61 8.37 17.46
C GLY A 114 3.94 7.39 16.33
N TYR A 115 2.95 7.04 15.50
CA TYR A 115 3.12 6.16 14.35
C TYR A 115 2.86 6.91 13.04
N ASP A 116 3.65 6.57 12.02
CA ASP A 116 3.42 6.99 10.66
C ASP A 116 2.29 6.16 10.00
N GLN A 117 1.60 6.75 9.03
CA GLN A 117 0.75 6.04 8.08
C GLN A 117 1.67 5.29 7.10
N GLY A 118 2.13 4.11 7.51
CA GLY A 118 3.11 3.35 6.75
C GLY A 118 2.45 2.57 5.62
N HIS A 119 2.90 2.80 4.39
CA HIS A 119 2.43 2.08 3.21
C HIS A 119 2.92 0.62 3.23
N LEU A 120 2.07 -0.32 2.77
CA LEU A 120 2.52 -1.65 2.36
C LEU A 120 2.83 -1.69 0.86
N ALA A 121 1.87 -1.37 -0.02
CA ALA A 121 2.16 -1.03 -1.41
C ALA A 121 2.61 0.43 -1.45
N ASN A 122 3.91 0.67 -1.61
CA ASN A 122 4.48 1.99 -1.41
C ASN A 122 4.18 2.95 -2.57
N ASN A 123 4.07 4.22 -2.25
CA ASN A 123 3.77 5.28 -3.20
C ASN A 123 4.75 5.34 -4.39
N ALA A 124 6.04 5.09 -4.15
CA ALA A 124 7.05 5.21 -5.20
C ALA A 124 6.95 4.11 -6.26
N ASP A 125 6.43 2.92 -5.90
CA ASP A 125 6.11 1.86 -6.86
C ASP A 125 4.87 2.19 -7.71
N MET A 126 4.07 3.17 -7.27
CA MET A 126 2.82 3.61 -7.89
C MET A 126 2.96 4.95 -8.62
N SER A 127 4.14 5.59 -8.61
CA SER A 127 4.39 6.95 -9.12
C SER A 127 4.55 7.05 -10.64
N TRP A 128 4.05 6.06 -11.37
CA TRP A 128 3.97 6.05 -12.83
C TRP A 128 2.61 6.52 -13.38
N ASN A 129 1.58 6.62 -12.53
CA ASN A 129 0.25 7.09 -12.88
C ASN A 129 -0.38 7.81 -11.68
N GLU A 130 -1.01 8.97 -11.90
CA GLU A 130 -1.58 9.80 -10.82
C GLU A 130 -2.69 9.10 -10.04
N ASP A 131 -3.59 8.39 -10.72
CA ASP A 131 -4.69 7.69 -10.07
C ASP A 131 -4.19 6.51 -9.24
N VAL A 132 -3.23 5.74 -9.79
CA VAL A 132 -2.60 4.61 -9.09
C VAL A 132 -1.86 5.10 -7.86
N MET A 133 -1.11 6.21 -8.00
CA MET A 133 -0.43 6.85 -6.88
C MET A 133 -1.43 7.31 -5.81
N ARG A 134 -2.54 7.96 -6.21
CA ARG A 134 -3.58 8.41 -5.29
C ARG A 134 -4.22 7.23 -4.53
N GLU A 135 -4.51 6.13 -5.21
CA GLU A 135 -5.06 4.93 -4.56
C GLU A 135 -4.10 4.34 -3.52
N SER A 136 -2.79 4.49 -3.69
CA SER A 136 -1.82 4.00 -2.70
C SER A 136 -1.94 4.68 -1.33
N PHE A 137 -2.53 5.89 -1.25
CA PHE A 137 -2.76 6.64 0.00
C PHE A 137 -4.07 6.30 0.71
N ILE A 138 -4.86 5.34 0.22
CA ILE A 138 -6.09 4.91 0.91
C ILE A 138 -5.71 4.12 2.17
N MET A 139 -6.37 4.44 3.28
CA MET A 139 -6.00 3.91 4.61
C MET A 139 -6.06 2.39 4.72
N SER A 140 -6.82 1.69 3.86
CA SER A 140 -6.79 0.21 3.78
C SER A 140 -5.44 -0.36 3.33
N ASN A 141 -4.55 0.45 2.74
CA ASN A 141 -3.17 0.10 2.40
C ASN A 141 -2.16 0.46 3.51
N MET A 142 -2.62 1.09 4.59
CA MET A 142 -1.77 1.62 5.66
C MET A 142 -1.66 0.67 6.84
N SER A 143 -0.52 0.75 7.49
CA SER A 143 -0.25 0.09 8.76
C SER A 143 0.40 1.08 9.73
N PRO A 144 0.08 1.08 11.03
CA PRO A 144 0.83 1.87 12.00
C PRO A 144 2.29 1.44 11.99
N GLN A 145 3.19 2.34 11.59
CA GLN A 145 4.63 2.07 11.54
C GLN A 145 5.40 3.08 12.38
N LEU A 146 6.34 2.61 13.19
CA LEU A 146 7.27 3.50 13.89
C LEU A 146 8.06 4.32 12.87
N PRO A 147 8.24 5.64 13.09
CA PRO A 147 9.00 6.49 12.16
C PRO A 147 10.40 5.94 11.87
N SER A 148 11.08 5.38 12.86
CA SER A 148 12.41 4.77 12.72
C SER A 148 12.42 3.55 11.79
N VAL A 149 11.33 2.78 11.75
CA VAL A 149 11.16 1.64 10.84
C VAL A 149 10.73 2.11 9.46
N ASN A 150 9.64 2.90 9.39
CA ASN A 150 9.03 3.37 8.15
C ASN A 150 10.00 4.21 7.30
N ARG A 151 10.69 5.16 7.93
CA ARG A 151 11.63 6.09 7.27
C ARG A 151 13.05 5.54 7.18
N GLY A 152 13.33 4.42 7.88
CA GLY A 152 14.62 3.72 7.92
C GLY A 152 14.64 2.47 7.07
N VAL A 153 14.88 1.32 7.69
CA VAL A 153 15.14 0.03 7.03
C VAL A 153 14.00 -0.47 6.12
N TRP A 154 12.73 -0.11 6.43
CA TRP A 154 11.61 -0.44 5.54
C TRP A 154 11.71 0.32 4.22
N LYS A 155 12.00 1.64 4.27
CA LYS A 155 12.26 2.46 3.08
C LYS A 155 13.48 1.95 2.30
N GLU A 156 14.56 1.53 2.99
CA GLU A 156 15.73 0.94 2.35
C GLU A 156 15.37 -0.31 1.55
N LEU A 157 14.50 -1.18 2.10
CA LEU A 157 14.02 -2.37 1.40
C LEU A 157 13.17 -2.00 0.17
N GLU A 158 12.34 -0.98 0.26
CA GLU A 158 11.54 -0.49 -0.86
C GLU A 158 12.43 0.07 -2.00
N GLU A 159 13.45 0.84 -1.65
CA GLU A 159 14.43 1.35 -2.62
C GLU A 159 15.24 0.22 -3.26
N ALA A 160 15.69 -0.74 -2.47
CA ALA A 160 16.40 -1.92 -2.97
C ALA A 160 15.52 -2.78 -3.88
N THR A 161 14.22 -2.90 -3.58
CA THR A 161 13.26 -3.62 -4.43
C THR A 161 13.12 -2.97 -5.80
N ARG A 162 12.95 -1.65 -5.88
CA ARG A 162 12.87 -0.94 -7.16
C ARG A 162 14.16 -1.03 -7.95
N ALA A 163 15.29 -0.87 -7.27
CA ALA A 163 16.61 -1.00 -7.89
C ALA A 163 16.86 -2.42 -8.41
N LEU A 164 16.43 -3.46 -7.69
CA LEU A 164 16.47 -4.85 -8.14
C LEU A 164 15.68 -5.07 -9.43
N VAL A 165 14.42 -4.61 -9.47
CA VAL A 165 13.56 -4.70 -10.65
C VAL A 165 14.19 -3.97 -11.84
N HIS A 166 14.71 -2.76 -11.61
CA HIS A 166 15.40 -1.98 -12.64
C HIS A 166 16.68 -2.66 -13.13
N GLN A 167 17.46 -3.25 -12.22
CA GLN A 167 18.75 -3.92 -12.54
C GLN A 167 18.54 -5.22 -13.32
N THR A 168 17.60 -6.06 -12.90
CA THR A 168 17.34 -7.37 -13.52
C THR A 168 16.52 -7.27 -14.81
N LYS A 169 15.76 -6.20 -14.99
CA LYS A 169 14.76 -6.04 -16.05
C LYS A 169 13.67 -7.13 -16.02
N HIS A 170 13.46 -7.74 -14.85
CA HIS A 170 12.40 -8.70 -14.62
C HIS A 170 11.24 -8.06 -13.85
N ALA A 171 10.03 -8.56 -14.10
CA ALA A 171 8.88 -8.24 -13.27
C ALA A 171 8.91 -9.07 -11.97
N TYR A 172 8.56 -8.44 -10.86
CA TYR A 172 8.46 -9.09 -9.54
C TYR A 172 7.05 -9.01 -9.00
N THR A 173 6.50 -10.16 -8.59
CA THR A 173 5.30 -10.18 -7.75
C THR A 173 5.72 -9.99 -6.30
N ILE A 174 5.11 -9.00 -5.64
CA ILE A 174 5.47 -8.58 -4.29
C ILE A 174 4.28 -8.80 -3.38
N TYR A 175 4.52 -9.40 -2.21
CA TYR A 175 3.58 -9.48 -1.10
C TYR A 175 4.19 -8.76 0.09
N ALA A 176 3.49 -7.78 0.65
CA ALA A 176 3.87 -7.11 1.88
C ALA A 176 2.74 -7.23 2.90
N GLY A 177 3.05 -7.33 4.18
CA GLY A 177 1.99 -7.47 5.16
C GLY A 177 2.44 -7.35 6.61
N ASN A 178 1.49 -7.60 7.47
CA ASN A 178 1.58 -7.43 8.91
C ASN A 178 1.47 -8.78 9.64
N ILE A 179 2.25 -8.94 10.70
CA ILE A 179 2.07 -9.99 11.69
C ILE A 179 1.69 -9.32 13.00
N TYR A 180 0.54 -9.67 13.54
CA TYR A 180 -0.04 -9.07 14.73
C TYR A 180 -0.88 -10.08 15.51
N THR A 181 -1.20 -9.72 16.76
CA THR A 181 -2.11 -10.49 17.61
C THR A 181 -3.34 -9.63 17.89
N LEU A 182 -4.54 -10.19 17.75
CA LEU A 182 -5.77 -9.53 18.19
C LEU A 182 -5.70 -9.28 19.70
N GLY A 183 -6.11 -8.08 20.13
CA GLY A 183 -5.95 -7.62 21.52
C GLY A 183 -4.56 -7.03 21.84
N GLY A 184 -3.67 -6.93 20.84
CA GLY A 184 -2.40 -6.22 20.96
C GLY A 184 -2.54 -4.70 21.11
N LYS A 185 -1.42 -3.97 21.04
CA LYS A 185 -1.39 -2.50 21.10
C LYS A 185 -2.23 -1.91 19.97
N THR A 186 -2.97 -0.85 20.24
CA THR A 186 -3.77 -0.10 19.27
C THR A 186 -3.48 1.39 19.29
N ILE A 187 -3.84 2.09 18.21
CA ILE A 187 -3.82 3.55 18.12
C ILE A 187 -5.20 4.08 17.74
N GLY A 188 -5.40 5.36 17.99
CA GLY A 188 -6.59 6.11 17.59
C GLY A 188 -7.88 5.69 18.31
N SER A 189 -8.95 6.41 18.01
CA SER A 189 -10.30 6.13 18.53
C SER A 189 -10.86 4.82 17.98
N ASP A 190 -10.48 4.48 16.74
CA ASP A 190 -10.95 3.29 16.05
C ASP A 190 -10.19 2.00 16.45
N LYS A 191 -9.22 2.09 17.39
CA LYS A 191 -8.48 0.93 17.89
C LYS A 191 -7.71 0.17 16.80
N VAL A 192 -7.05 0.91 15.91
CA VAL A 192 -6.23 0.33 14.83
C VAL A 192 -5.05 -0.44 15.43
N ILE A 193 -4.92 -1.72 15.10
CA ILE A 193 -3.87 -2.59 15.68
C ILE A 193 -2.49 -2.20 15.16
N VAL A 194 -1.51 -2.15 16.08
CA VAL A 194 -0.09 -1.98 15.77
C VAL A 194 0.54 -3.36 15.54
N PRO A 195 1.13 -3.63 14.36
CA PRO A 195 1.74 -4.93 14.08
C PRO A 195 3.02 -5.15 14.90
N GLN A 196 3.35 -6.42 15.15
CA GLN A 196 4.59 -6.84 15.81
C GLN A 196 5.74 -7.01 14.81
N TYR A 197 5.41 -7.40 13.57
CA TYR A 197 6.37 -7.53 12.48
C TYR A 197 5.75 -7.01 11.17
N LEU A 198 6.62 -6.49 10.32
CA LEU A 198 6.34 -6.22 8.92
C LEU A 198 7.09 -7.24 8.07
N TYR A 199 6.48 -7.74 7.00
CA TYR A 199 7.16 -8.64 6.08
C TYR A 199 7.01 -8.18 4.63
N LYS A 200 7.98 -8.61 3.78
CA LYS A 200 7.93 -8.44 2.33
C LYS A 200 8.51 -9.66 1.66
N ILE A 201 7.79 -10.20 0.68
CA ILE A 201 8.20 -11.32 -0.17
C ILE A 201 8.29 -10.79 -1.59
N LEU A 202 9.42 -10.98 -2.23
CA LEU A 202 9.69 -10.63 -3.61
C LEU A 202 9.86 -11.91 -4.42
N ILE A 203 9.12 -12.07 -5.50
CA ILE A 203 9.21 -13.25 -6.37
C ILE A 203 9.52 -12.77 -7.78
N ASP A 204 10.67 -13.13 -8.29
CA ASP A 204 11.03 -12.92 -9.69
C ASP A 204 10.13 -13.77 -10.59
N ASN A 205 9.32 -13.11 -11.42
CA ASN A 205 8.35 -13.79 -12.28
C ASN A 205 9.02 -14.58 -13.43
N THR A 206 10.30 -14.29 -13.72
CA THR A 206 11.09 -14.98 -14.74
C THR A 206 11.81 -16.20 -14.17
N THR A 207 12.65 -16.00 -13.15
CA THR A 207 13.48 -17.06 -12.59
C THR A 207 12.77 -17.89 -11.51
N LYS A 208 11.63 -17.42 -11.02
CA LYS A 208 10.89 -18.00 -9.89
C LYS A 208 11.64 -17.97 -8.57
N THR A 209 12.74 -17.25 -8.50
CA THR A 209 13.50 -17.05 -7.26
C THR A 209 12.71 -16.14 -6.32
N SER A 210 12.65 -16.51 -5.04
CA SER A 210 11.99 -15.71 -4.01
C SER A 210 12.98 -15.16 -2.99
N TYR A 211 12.73 -13.94 -2.51
CA TYR A 211 13.43 -13.30 -1.41
C TYR A 211 12.40 -12.87 -0.37
N ALA A 212 12.66 -13.17 0.89
CA ALA A 212 11.74 -12.87 1.97
C ALA A 212 12.45 -12.07 3.07
N PHE A 213 11.76 -11.06 3.60
CA PHE A 213 12.24 -10.20 4.67
C PHE A 213 11.17 -10.08 5.74
N MET A 214 11.57 -10.10 7.01
CA MET A 214 10.68 -9.91 8.14
C MET A 214 11.38 -9.03 9.18
N MET A 215 10.79 -7.88 9.46
CA MET A 215 11.34 -6.86 10.35
C MET A 215 10.52 -6.78 11.62
N PRO A 216 11.14 -6.90 12.82
CA PRO A 216 10.43 -6.62 14.06
C PRO A 216 10.05 -5.13 14.12
N HIS A 217 8.84 -4.84 14.56
CA HIS A 217 8.33 -3.47 14.62
C HIS A 217 8.74 -2.80 15.94
N LYS A 218 10.00 -2.40 16.03
CA LYS A 218 10.60 -1.74 17.21
C LYS A 218 11.68 -0.74 16.78
N ASP A 219 12.04 0.16 17.70
CA ASP A 219 13.17 1.07 17.52
C ASP A 219 14.52 0.35 17.57
N GLY A 220 15.56 1.02 17.07
CA GLY A 220 16.94 0.55 17.14
C GLY A 220 17.26 -0.59 16.15
N LEU A 221 16.55 -0.65 15.02
CA LEU A 221 16.86 -1.60 13.96
C LEU A 221 18.19 -1.25 13.27
N ILE A 222 18.89 -2.30 12.84
CA ILE A 222 20.12 -2.15 12.07
C ILE A 222 19.77 -1.67 10.66
N SER A 223 20.45 -0.63 10.17
CA SER A 223 20.31 -0.12 8.79
C SER A 223 21.04 -1.04 7.80
N ASN A 224 20.54 -2.27 7.68
CA ASN A 224 21.00 -3.27 6.72
C ASN A 224 19.87 -4.27 6.49
N ILE A 225 19.22 -4.20 5.34
CA ILE A 225 18.08 -5.06 5.00
C ILE A 225 18.42 -6.56 5.06
N LEU A 226 19.66 -6.96 4.77
CA LEU A 226 20.07 -8.36 4.77
C LEU A 226 20.00 -9.00 6.16
N HIS A 227 20.07 -8.17 7.22
CA HIS A 227 19.89 -8.65 8.59
C HIS A 227 18.49 -9.21 8.84
N TYR A 228 17.50 -8.75 8.08
CA TYR A 228 16.09 -9.14 8.20
C TYR A 228 15.65 -10.14 7.15
N GLN A 229 16.57 -10.64 6.35
CA GLN A 229 16.27 -11.67 5.36
C GLN A 229 15.93 -12.99 6.05
N THR A 230 14.83 -13.60 5.62
CA THR A 230 14.28 -14.86 6.16
C THR A 230 13.83 -15.79 5.03
N THR A 231 13.06 -16.82 5.34
CA THR A 231 12.42 -17.69 4.38
C THR A 231 10.93 -17.37 4.25
N VAL A 232 10.34 -17.68 3.10
CA VAL A 232 8.87 -17.55 2.93
C VAL A 232 8.16 -18.46 3.94
N ASN A 233 8.68 -19.67 4.20
CA ASN A 233 8.11 -20.58 5.17
C ASN A 233 8.05 -19.99 6.60
N SER A 234 9.05 -19.21 7.01
CA SER A 234 9.03 -18.52 8.31
C SER A 234 7.90 -17.50 8.40
N ILE A 235 7.65 -16.77 7.31
CA ILE A 235 6.53 -15.82 7.23
C ILE A 235 5.20 -16.57 7.23
N GLU A 236 5.07 -17.68 6.49
CA GLU A 236 3.87 -18.52 6.45
C GLU A 236 3.49 -19.05 7.84
N ILE A 237 4.48 -19.50 8.61
CA ILE A 237 4.26 -20.03 9.98
C ILE A 237 3.68 -18.92 10.89
N LEU A 238 4.24 -17.72 10.82
CA LEU A 238 3.84 -16.63 11.71
C LEU A 238 2.57 -15.89 11.26
N SER A 239 2.36 -15.77 9.95
CA SER A 239 1.19 -15.08 9.39
C SER A 239 -0.05 -15.96 9.27
N GLY A 240 0.13 -17.28 9.24
CA GLY A 240 -0.94 -18.25 8.97
C GLY A 240 -1.36 -18.37 7.51
N TYR A 241 -0.73 -17.60 6.60
CA TYR A 241 -1.02 -17.62 5.17
C TYR A 241 -0.15 -18.64 4.43
N LYS A 242 -0.63 -19.05 3.24
CA LYS A 242 0.16 -19.83 2.28
C LYS A 242 0.35 -19.01 1.01
N PHE A 243 1.58 -18.57 0.76
CA PHE A 243 1.91 -17.77 -0.41
C PHE A 243 2.08 -18.66 -1.66
N PRO A 244 1.66 -18.16 -2.85
CA PRO A 244 1.81 -18.89 -4.12
C PRO A 244 3.25 -18.77 -4.64
N VAL A 245 4.21 -19.25 -3.84
CA VAL A 245 5.64 -19.24 -4.15
C VAL A 245 6.00 -20.61 -4.74
N PRO A 246 6.82 -20.69 -5.79
CA PRO A 246 7.38 -21.93 -6.28
C PRO A 246 8.17 -22.69 -5.19
N ASP A 247 8.56 -23.92 -5.43
CA ASP A 247 9.07 -24.95 -4.48
C ASP A 247 10.29 -24.56 -3.60
N THR A 248 10.69 -23.29 -3.59
CA THR A 248 11.86 -22.78 -2.84
C THR A 248 11.50 -22.07 -1.53
N LYS A 249 10.30 -22.33 -0.97
CA LYS A 249 9.79 -21.67 0.25
C LYS A 249 10.69 -21.76 1.47
N THR A 250 11.45 -22.84 1.58
CA THR A 250 12.39 -23.10 2.68
C THR A 250 13.77 -22.51 2.43
N ASN A 251 14.06 -22.08 1.20
CA ASN A 251 15.37 -21.56 0.84
C ASN A 251 15.48 -20.08 1.22
N LYS A 252 16.57 -19.74 1.88
CA LYS A 252 17.01 -18.36 2.04
C LYS A 252 17.93 -18.03 0.86
N ASN A 253 17.33 -17.69 -0.28
CA ASN A 253 18.11 -17.30 -1.45
C ASN A 253 18.92 -16.03 -1.13
N GLN A 254 20.17 -16.01 -1.55
CA GLN A 254 21.03 -14.84 -1.37
C GLN A 254 20.44 -13.65 -2.14
N PHE A 255 20.11 -12.59 -1.42
CA PHE A 255 19.66 -11.34 -2.06
C PHE A 255 20.83 -10.74 -2.84
N PRO A 256 20.66 -10.36 -4.11
CA PRO A 256 21.77 -9.89 -4.94
C PRO A 256 22.30 -8.54 -4.45
N ILE A 257 23.52 -8.23 -4.88
CA ILE A 257 24.11 -6.89 -4.68
C ILE A 257 23.31 -5.90 -5.51
N ILE A 258 22.75 -4.89 -4.86
CA ILE A 258 21.92 -3.87 -5.49
C ILE A 258 22.73 -2.61 -5.79
N LEU A 259 22.69 -2.19 -7.04
CA LEU A 259 23.39 -1.00 -7.53
C LEU A 259 22.52 0.25 -7.32
N LEU A 260 22.29 0.63 -6.06
CA LEU A 260 21.44 1.78 -5.69
C LEU A 260 21.88 3.08 -6.36
N LYS A 261 23.19 3.33 -6.47
CA LYS A 261 23.71 4.53 -7.13
C LYS A 261 23.32 4.57 -8.60
N THR A 262 23.49 3.46 -9.32
CA THR A 262 23.10 3.35 -10.74
C THR A 262 21.61 3.61 -10.91
N TYR A 263 20.78 2.98 -10.07
CA TYR A 263 19.34 3.21 -10.06
C TYR A 263 18.97 4.69 -9.84
N ALA A 264 19.63 5.35 -8.86
CA ALA A 264 19.37 6.76 -8.56
C ALA A 264 19.79 7.69 -9.71
N ASP A 265 20.94 7.42 -10.33
CA ASP A 265 21.45 8.19 -11.48
C ASP A 265 20.53 8.03 -12.71
N ASP A 266 20.07 6.81 -12.99
CA ASP A 266 19.12 6.53 -14.07
C ASP A 266 17.77 7.18 -13.83
N LYS A 267 17.29 7.17 -12.57
CA LYS A 267 16.06 7.87 -12.19
C LYS A 267 16.13 9.35 -12.43
N LYS A 268 17.20 10.03 -11.99
CA LYS A 268 17.42 11.45 -12.26
C LYS A 268 17.41 11.76 -13.75
N LYS A 269 18.08 10.92 -14.53
CA LYS A 269 18.19 11.07 -15.99
C LYS A 269 16.83 10.92 -16.68
N GLN A 270 16.03 9.92 -16.25
CA GLN A 270 14.71 9.65 -16.82
C GLN A 270 13.69 10.72 -16.42
N CYS A 271 13.71 11.16 -15.16
CA CYS A 271 12.76 12.14 -14.63
C CYS A 271 13.17 13.59 -14.88
N LYS A 272 14.33 13.83 -15.52
CA LYS A 272 14.86 15.18 -15.81
C LYS A 272 14.99 16.05 -14.54
N GLU A 273 15.37 15.43 -13.43
CA GLU A 273 15.69 16.10 -12.17
C GLU A 273 17.13 16.61 -12.15
#